data_4f6f3555591ae0908bf22e8232c73f73
#
_entry.id   4f6f3555591ae0908bf22e8232c73f73
#
_cell.length_a   1.000
_cell.length_b   1.000
_cell.length_c   1.000
_cell.angle_alpha   90.00
_cell.angle_beta   90.00
_cell.angle_gamma   90.00
#
_symmetry.space_group_name_H-M   'P 1'
#
loop_
_entity.id
_entity.type
_entity.pdbx_description
1 polymer ?
#
loop_
_entity_poly.entity_id
_entity_poly.type
_entity_poly.pdbx_seq_one_letter_code
_entity_poly.pdbx_strand_id
1 'polypeptide(L)'
;MYEFHQNMEITYVNSPYAQKNPFLNAEIRLASLPTYDRARSLLPEIVWNGHEDAIACYNKAWEIAFSNLNNPTDGSGFVSPFIDTAFNGNLFMWDSSFILMFAKYASRAFDFQQTLDNFYSHQHKDGFISREIREKDGAEVYARLDPSSTGPAILSWCEYEYYLYSGDSSRLKNVYYPLLAYHMWMKKQRTWRDGTYFLSGLGCGMDNQPRQEPDCNPRYEHGHMVWIDACFQALIDCDMLIKIAAIAGIDEGVCELQAEKEALGAYINDKLWDEKTGFYYDMYRDNRLSGVKTVASFWSLLSGIVPEDRTKRMVAHLENENEFKRPHRVPSLSYDHPAYHPDGDYWRGSVWAPTTYMVLRGLD
;
A
#
# COMPACT_ATOMS: atom_id res chain seq x y z
N MET A 1 1.63 -10.38 -34.80
CA MET A 1 1.76 -9.68 -33.50
C MET A 1 0.46 -9.73 -32.68
N TYR A 2 -0.71 -9.52 -33.31
CA TYR A 2 -2.02 -9.60 -32.65
C TYR A 2 -2.39 -11.01 -32.11
N GLU A 3 -2.08 -12.06 -32.84
CA GLU A 3 -2.37 -13.45 -32.43
C GLU A 3 -1.57 -13.88 -31.19
N PHE A 4 -0.37 -13.36 -30.99
CA PHE A 4 0.46 -13.68 -29.85
C PHE A 4 -0.12 -13.08 -28.53
N HIS A 5 -0.64 -11.86 -28.57
CA HIS A 5 -1.27 -11.24 -27.41
C HIS A 5 -2.61 -11.89 -27.01
N GLN A 6 -3.42 -12.28 -28.00
CA GLN A 6 -4.66 -13.01 -27.73
C GLN A 6 -4.40 -14.38 -27.09
N ASN A 7 -3.36 -15.08 -27.50
CA ASN A 7 -2.98 -16.37 -26.92
C ASN A 7 -2.39 -16.24 -25.52
N MET A 8 -1.76 -15.13 -25.17
CA MET A 8 -1.27 -14.90 -23.80
C MET A 8 -2.39 -14.69 -22.79
N GLU A 9 -3.48 -14.06 -23.12
CA GLU A 9 -4.64 -13.92 -22.22
C GLU A 9 -5.31 -15.25 -21.90
N ILE A 10 -5.28 -16.22 -22.80
CA ILE A 10 -5.84 -17.56 -22.62
C ILE A 10 -5.04 -18.38 -21.58
N THR A 11 -3.79 -18.03 -21.31
CA THR A 11 -2.90 -18.77 -20.39
C THR A 11 -3.11 -18.42 -18.92
N TYR A 12 -3.89 -17.37 -18.58
CA TYR A 12 -4.17 -17.02 -17.20
C TYR A 12 -5.25 -17.93 -16.61
N VAL A 13 -4.93 -18.52 -15.45
CA VAL A 13 -5.89 -19.31 -14.70
C VAL A 13 -6.80 -18.35 -13.94
N ASN A 14 -8.09 -18.46 -14.16
CA ASN A 14 -9.07 -17.68 -13.41
C ASN A 14 -8.99 -17.98 -11.91
N SER A 15 -9.03 -16.95 -11.10
CA SER A 15 -9.12 -17.09 -9.65
C SER A 15 -10.55 -17.44 -9.24
N PRO A 16 -10.77 -18.50 -8.44
CA PRO A 16 -12.10 -18.79 -7.92
C PRO A 16 -12.61 -17.69 -7.00
N TYR A 17 -11.72 -16.92 -6.39
CA TYR A 17 -12.06 -15.81 -5.51
C TYR A 17 -12.47 -14.56 -6.30
N ALA A 18 -11.78 -14.23 -7.39
CA ALA A 18 -12.15 -13.10 -8.26
C ALA A 18 -13.56 -13.27 -8.86
N GLN A 19 -14.01 -14.51 -9.07
CA GLN A 19 -15.40 -14.79 -9.52
C GLN A 19 -16.45 -14.40 -8.49
N LYS A 20 -16.08 -14.28 -7.21
CA LYS A 20 -16.95 -13.88 -6.11
C LYS A 20 -16.90 -12.39 -5.80
N ASN A 21 -16.17 -11.61 -6.59
CA ASN A 21 -16.05 -10.17 -6.44
C ASN A 21 -17.36 -9.46 -6.85
N PRO A 22 -18.09 -8.84 -5.91
CA PRO A 22 -19.37 -8.20 -6.22
C PRO A 22 -19.23 -6.90 -7.02
N PHE A 23 -18.05 -6.29 -7.04
CA PHE A 23 -17.82 -4.99 -7.68
C PHE A 23 -17.70 -5.11 -9.20
N LEU A 24 -17.37 -6.28 -9.75
CA LEU A 24 -17.24 -6.50 -11.20
C LEU A 24 -18.52 -6.23 -11.99
N ASN A 25 -19.68 -6.33 -11.33
CA ASN A 25 -20.99 -6.10 -11.93
C ASN A 25 -21.79 -5.04 -11.15
N ALA A 26 -21.11 -4.20 -10.37
CA ALA A 26 -21.78 -3.16 -9.62
C ALA A 26 -22.33 -2.07 -10.55
N GLU A 27 -23.51 -1.56 -10.21
CA GLU A 27 -24.06 -0.38 -10.89
C GLU A 27 -23.26 0.87 -10.56
N ILE A 28 -23.13 1.77 -11.54
CA ILE A 28 -22.44 3.04 -11.36
C ILE A 28 -23.24 3.92 -10.41
N ARG A 29 -22.61 4.36 -9.34
CA ARG A 29 -23.16 5.31 -8.38
C ARG A 29 -22.64 6.70 -8.65
N LEU A 30 -23.53 7.67 -8.73
CA LEU A 30 -23.19 9.07 -8.81
C LEU A 30 -23.67 9.77 -7.53
N ALA A 31 -22.94 10.75 -7.05
CA ALA A 31 -23.29 11.51 -5.86
C ALA A 31 -23.25 13.03 -6.10
N SER A 32 -24.03 13.77 -5.32
CA SER A 32 -23.82 15.20 -5.16
C SER A 32 -22.58 15.39 -4.28
N LEU A 33 -21.47 15.75 -4.89
CA LEU A 33 -20.19 15.88 -4.20
C LEU A 33 -20.22 17.08 -3.26
N PRO A 34 -19.98 16.92 -1.95
CA PRO A 34 -19.96 18.03 -1.02
C PRO A 34 -18.70 18.89 -1.20
N THR A 35 -18.85 20.20 -1.01
CA THR A 35 -17.70 21.09 -0.87
C THR A 35 -17.23 21.13 0.58
N TYR A 36 -15.98 21.54 0.82
CA TYR A 36 -15.43 21.69 2.16
C TYR A 36 -16.31 22.57 3.06
N ASP A 37 -16.79 23.72 2.56
CA ASP A 37 -17.63 24.64 3.33
C ASP A 37 -18.92 23.99 3.84
N ARG A 38 -19.53 23.11 3.05
CA ARG A 38 -20.74 22.37 3.45
C ARG A 38 -20.42 21.21 4.40
N ALA A 39 -19.26 20.59 4.24
CA ALA A 39 -18.83 19.43 5.01
C ALA A 39 -18.22 19.80 6.37
N ARG A 40 -17.66 21.00 6.50
CA ARG A 40 -16.82 21.44 7.63
C ARG A 40 -17.43 21.13 9.01
N SER A 41 -18.72 21.38 9.18
CA SER A 41 -19.40 21.13 10.46
C SER A 41 -19.60 19.66 10.81
N LEU A 42 -19.35 18.75 9.86
CA LEU A 42 -19.44 17.30 10.03
C LEU A 42 -18.08 16.64 10.25
N LEU A 43 -17.00 17.40 10.10
CA LEU A 43 -15.62 16.93 10.31
C LEU A 43 -15.25 16.98 11.80
N PRO A 44 -14.30 16.13 12.24
CA PRO A 44 -13.74 16.25 13.57
C PRO A 44 -13.09 17.61 13.79
N GLU A 45 -13.37 18.23 14.93
CA GLU A 45 -12.71 19.46 15.35
C GLU A 45 -11.46 19.12 16.17
N ILE A 46 -10.33 19.73 15.79
CA ILE A 46 -9.08 19.60 16.53
C ILE A 46 -8.92 20.79 17.47
N VAL A 47 -8.68 20.49 18.75
CA VAL A 47 -8.28 21.47 19.76
C VAL A 47 -6.84 21.14 20.19
N TRP A 48 -5.89 22.02 19.81
CA TRP A 48 -4.49 21.85 20.13
C TRP A 48 -3.84 23.21 20.40
N ASN A 49 -3.91 23.64 21.67
CA ASN A 49 -3.45 24.96 22.08
C ASN A 49 -1.94 25.13 21.84
N GLY A 50 -1.55 26.25 21.21
CA GLY A 50 -0.16 26.55 20.87
C GLY A 50 0.33 25.88 19.58
N HIS A 51 -0.58 25.25 18.80
CA HIS A 51 -0.29 24.58 17.53
C HIS A 51 -1.28 25.02 16.43
N GLU A 52 -1.54 26.31 16.36
CA GLU A 52 -2.50 26.91 15.42
C GLU A 52 -2.09 26.70 13.96
N ASP A 53 -0.79 26.60 13.69
CA ASP A 53 -0.21 26.25 12.38
C ASP A 53 -0.55 24.82 11.96
N ALA A 54 -0.49 23.87 12.87
CA ALA A 54 -0.89 22.49 12.63
C ALA A 54 -2.41 22.38 12.40
N ILE A 55 -3.22 23.12 13.14
CA ILE A 55 -4.68 23.20 12.92
C ILE A 55 -4.99 23.82 11.56
N ALA A 56 -4.26 24.85 11.15
CA ALA A 56 -4.41 25.45 9.82
C ALA A 56 -4.06 24.45 8.71
N CYS A 57 -2.98 23.67 8.89
CA CYS A 57 -2.58 22.60 7.97
C CYS A 57 -3.66 21.51 7.88
N TYR A 58 -4.22 21.06 9.01
CA TYR A 58 -5.33 20.12 9.06
C TYR A 58 -6.55 20.59 8.27
N ASN A 59 -6.99 21.85 8.50
CA ASN A 59 -8.12 22.42 7.77
C ASN A 59 -7.83 22.51 6.27
N LYS A 60 -6.59 22.87 5.90
CA LYS A 60 -6.18 22.94 4.49
C LYS A 60 -6.15 21.57 3.83
N ALA A 61 -5.75 20.53 4.56
CA ALA A 61 -5.78 19.14 4.06
C ALA A 61 -7.22 18.72 3.71
N TRP A 62 -8.20 19.06 4.55
CA TRP A 62 -9.61 18.80 4.25
C TRP A 62 -10.14 19.63 3.07
N GLU A 63 -9.77 20.90 2.98
CA GLU A 63 -10.13 21.73 1.82
C GLU A 63 -9.65 21.11 0.51
N ILE A 64 -8.40 20.64 0.49
CA ILE A 64 -7.81 19.93 -0.66
C ILE A 64 -8.55 18.62 -0.91
N ALA A 65 -8.81 17.80 0.11
CA ALA A 65 -9.50 16.53 -0.05
C ALA A 65 -10.89 16.70 -0.69
N PHE A 66 -11.70 17.64 -0.21
CA PHE A 66 -13.03 17.89 -0.77
C PHE A 66 -12.99 18.53 -2.17
N SER A 67 -11.92 19.25 -2.53
CA SER A 67 -11.75 19.80 -3.89
C SER A 67 -11.37 18.74 -4.93
N ASN A 68 -10.91 17.57 -4.50
CA ASN A 68 -10.49 16.48 -5.36
C ASN A 68 -11.48 15.29 -5.39
N LEU A 69 -12.73 15.53 -4.99
CA LEU A 69 -13.80 14.56 -5.15
C LEU A 69 -14.29 14.53 -6.60
N ASN A 70 -14.44 13.34 -7.14
CA ASN A 70 -14.89 13.10 -8.50
C ASN A 70 -16.01 12.05 -8.55
N ASN A 71 -16.87 12.14 -9.55
CA ASN A 71 -17.76 11.07 -9.94
C ASN A 71 -17.13 10.25 -11.08
N PRO A 72 -17.51 8.97 -11.22
CA PRO A 72 -17.16 8.17 -12.39
C PRO A 72 -17.51 8.88 -13.70
N THR A 73 -16.63 8.79 -14.68
CA THR A 73 -16.89 9.25 -16.07
C THR A 73 -17.41 8.09 -16.92
N ASP A 74 -18.21 8.42 -17.93
CA ASP A 74 -18.69 7.42 -18.87
C ASP A 74 -17.51 6.70 -19.55
N GLY A 75 -17.54 5.37 -19.52
CA GLY A 75 -16.50 4.54 -20.11
C GLY A 75 -15.27 4.28 -19.23
N SER A 76 -15.18 4.87 -18.03
CA SER A 76 -14.08 4.62 -17.11
C SER A 76 -14.12 3.20 -16.47
N GLY A 77 -15.29 2.59 -16.40
CA GLY A 77 -15.49 1.35 -15.63
C GLY A 77 -15.50 1.56 -14.11
N PHE A 78 -15.36 2.80 -13.64
CA PHE A 78 -15.49 3.14 -12.23
C PHE A 78 -16.96 3.02 -11.81
N VAL A 79 -17.18 2.57 -10.58
CA VAL A 79 -18.53 2.25 -10.06
C VAL A 79 -18.98 3.19 -8.94
N SER A 80 -18.07 4.03 -8.41
CA SER A 80 -18.39 4.90 -7.28
C SER A 80 -17.62 6.22 -7.31
N PRO A 81 -18.17 7.27 -6.69
CA PRO A 81 -17.45 8.51 -6.43
C PRO A 81 -16.14 8.22 -5.68
N PHE A 82 -15.12 9.02 -5.96
CA PHE A 82 -13.78 8.78 -5.45
C PHE A 82 -13.04 10.09 -5.16
N ILE A 83 -11.99 9.98 -4.35
CA ILE A 83 -11.01 11.05 -4.19
C ILE A 83 -9.82 10.78 -5.10
N ASP A 84 -9.49 11.76 -5.94
CA ASP A 84 -8.29 11.75 -6.77
C ASP A 84 -7.07 12.23 -5.98
N THR A 85 -5.90 11.72 -6.34
CA THR A 85 -4.60 12.15 -5.80
C THR A 85 -4.13 13.49 -6.34
N ALA A 86 -4.86 14.07 -7.31
CA ALA A 86 -4.60 15.35 -7.95
C ALA A 86 -3.23 15.46 -8.63
N PHE A 87 -2.74 14.36 -9.21
CA PHE A 87 -1.42 14.33 -9.84
C PHE A 87 -1.48 14.37 -11.37
N ASN A 88 -2.16 13.41 -12.02
CA ASN A 88 -2.13 13.28 -13.49
C ASN A 88 -3.42 12.73 -14.11
N GLY A 89 -4.53 12.69 -13.37
CA GLY A 89 -5.81 12.12 -13.82
C GLY A 89 -5.82 10.58 -13.84
N ASN A 90 -5.02 9.97 -12.98
CA ASN A 90 -5.00 8.54 -12.72
C ASN A 90 -5.29 8.27 -11.24
N LEU A 91 -6.08 7.26 -10.96
CA LEU A 91 -6.32 6.76 -9.61
C LEU A 91 -5.19 5.82 -9.22
N PHE A 92 -4.48 6.12 -8.10
CA PHE A 92 -3.33 5.38 -7.61
C PHE A 92 -3.68 4.55 -6.38
N MET A 93 -3.33 3.26 -6.38
CA MET A 93 -3.63 2.33 -5.28
C MET A 93 -2.94 2.72 -3.96
N TRP A 94 -1.64 2.99 -4.01
CA TRP A 94 -0.84 3.39 -2.86
C TRP A 94 -1.36 4.68 -2.22
N ASP A 95 -1.50 5.72 -3.04
CA ASP A 95 -1.91 7.05 -2.60
C ASP A 95 -3.34 7.03 -2.05
N SER A 96 -4.28 6.42 -2.78
CA SER A 96 -5.66 6.25 -2.32
C SER A 96 -5.74 5.56 -0.97
N SER A 97 -4.98 4.47 -0.77
CA SER A 97 -4.98 3.76 0.51
C SER A 97 -4.53 4.65 1.67
N PHE A 98 -3.49 5.46 1.51
CA PHE A 98 -3.04 6.38 2.56
C PHE A 98 -3.96 7.59 2.74
N ILE A 99 -4.55 8.12 1.67
CA ILE A 99 -5.57 9.16 1.77
C ILE A 99 -6.74 8.68 2.63
N LEU A 100 -7.19 7.45 2.44
CA LEU A 100 -8.31 6.89 3.19
C LEU A 100 -7.99 6.66 4.67
N MET A 101 -6.71 6.57 5.07
CA MET A 101 -6.34 6.48 6.48
C MET A 101 -6.76 7.74 7.28
N PHE A 102 -6.77 8.92 6.66
CA PHE A 102 -7.34 10.11 7.30
C PHE A 102 -8.78 10.38 6.86
N ALA A 103 -9.12 10.12 5.60
CA ALA A 103 -10.43 10.49 5.05
C ALA A 103 -11.60 9.71 5.69
N LYS A 104 -11.34 8.54 6.29
CA LYS A 104 -12.32 7.79 7.09
C LYS A 104 -12.99 8.64 8.18
N TYR A 105 -12.30 9.63 8.74
CA TYR A 105 -12.84 10.51 9.76
C TYR A 105 -13.91 11.49 9.25
N ALA A 106 -14.05 11.64 7.93
CA ALA A 106 -15.10 12.46 7.30
C ALA A 106 -16.34 11.65 6.88
N SER A 107 -16.51 10.42 7.32
CA SER A 107 -17.60 9.50 6.90
C SER A 107 -19.01 10.08 7.10
N ARG A 108 -19.21 11.01 8.03
CA ARG A 108 -20.47 11.74 8.20
C ARG A 108 -20.79 12.74 7.07
N ALA A 109 -19.77 13.21 6.36
CA ALA A 109 -19.90 14.17 5.27
C ALA A 109 -19.88 13.48 3.90
N PHE A 110 -19.03 12.46 3.73
CA PHE A 110 -18.89 11.74 2.50
C PHE A 110 -18.22 10.37 2.77
N ASP A 111 -18.68 9.34 2.08
CA ASP A 111 -18.05 8.01 2.15
C ASP A 111 -16.82 7.94 1.23
N PHE A 112 -15.68 8.35 1.76
CA PHE A 112 -14.41 8.30 1.02
C PHE A 112 -13.96 6.86 0.74
N GLN A 113 -14.32 5.89 1.60
CA GLN A 113 -13.88 4.50 1.49
C GLN A 113 -14.30 3.84 0.17
N GLN A 114 -15.42 4.28 -0.41
CA GLN A 114 -15.89 3.79 -1.71
C GLN A 114 -14.92 4.06 -2.87
N THR A 115 -13.88 4.89 -2.68
CA THR A 115 -12.79 5.07 -3.67
C THR A 115 -12.17 3.72 -4.07
N LEU A 116 -12.02 2.80 -3.12
CA LEU A 116 -11.44 1.48 -3.37
C LEU A 116 -12.34 0.56 -4.22
N ASP A 117 -13.65 0.82 -4.28
CA ASP A 117 -14.58 0.05 -5.12
C ASP A 117 -14.17 0.12 -6.60
N ASN A 118 -13.54 1.23 -7.01
CA ASN A 118 -13.06 1.42 -8.37
C ASN A 118 -11.85 0.52 -8.70
N PHE A 119 -10.99 0.22 -7.75
CA PHE A 119 -9.94 -0.79 -7.93
C PHE A 119 -10.55 -2.20 -8.01
N TYR A 120 -11.54 -2.50 -7.17
CA TYR A 120 -12.19 -3.81 -7.17
C TYR A 120 -13.03 -4.03 -8.44
N SER A 121 -13.65 -2.99 -9.01
CA SER A 121 -14.39 -3.09 -10.28
C SER A 121 -13.48 -3.33 -11.49
N HIS A 122 -12.19 -2.99 -11.39
CA HIS A 122 -11.17 -3.24 -12.42
C HIS A 122 -10.37 -4.52 -12.17
N GLN A 123 -10.75 -5.32 -11.19
CA GLN A 123 -10.05 -6.58 -10.93
C GLN A 123 -10.20 -7.55 -12.10
N HIS A 124 -9.07 -8.09 -12.57
CA HIS A 124 -9.05 -9.12 -13.59
C HIS A 124 -9.52 -10.49 -13.06
N LYS A 125 -9.91 -11.36 -13.98
CA LYS A 125 -10.41 -12.71 -13.64
C LYS A 125 -9.39 -13.59 -12.91
N ASP A 126 -8.10 -13.30 -13.01
CA ASP A 126 -7.03 -14.00 -12.28
C ASP A 126 -6.72 -13.40 -10.91
N GLY A 127 -7.35 -12.27 -10.57
CA GLY A 127 -7.19 -11.57 -9.30
C GLY A 127 -6.32 -10.31 -9.38
N PHE A 128 -5.65 -10.04 -10.49
CA PHE A 128 -4.83 -8.84 -10.67
C PHE A 128 -5.64 -7.55 -10.48
N ILE A 129 -5.04 -6.57 -9.83
CA ILE A 129 -5.51 -5.18 -9.75
C ILE A 129 -4.34 -4.28 -10.15
N SER A 130 -4.57 -3.39 -11.12
CA SER A 130 -3.58 -2.39 -11.52
C SER A 130 -3.37 -1.36 -10.41
N ARG A 131 -2.11 -0.96 -10.17
CA ARG A 131 -1.81 0.10 -9.20
C ARG A 131 -2.20 1.50 -9.68
N GLU A 132 -2.40 1.68 -10.98
CA GLU A 132 -2.64 2.97 -11.60
C GLU A 132 -3.65 2.82 -12.75
N ILE A 133 -4.81 3.44 -12.58
CA ILE A 133 -5.95 3.34 -13.49
C ILE A 133 -6.33 4.75 -13.94
N ARG A 134 -6.38 4.96 -15.25
CA ARG A 134 -6.74 6.27 -15.80
C ARG A 134 -8.23 6.57 -15.60
N GLU A 135 -8.53 7.71 -15.00
CA GLU A 135 -9.90 8.10 -14.61
C GLU A 135 -10.84 8.33 -15.80
N LYS A 136 -10.29 8.73 -16.93
CA LYS A 136 -11.06 9.06 -18.13
C LYS A 136 -11.72 7.84 -18.78
N ASP A 137 -11.01 6.70 -18.83
CA ASP A 137 -11.39 5.55 -19.65
C ASP A 137 -11.05 4.19 -19.03
N GLY A 138 -10.60 4.18 -17.78
CA GLY A 138 -10.26 2.95 -17.04
C GLY A 138 -9.03 2.20 -17.55
N ALA A 139 -8.24 2.80 -18.44
CA ALA A 139 -7.06 2.13 -18.98
C ALA A 139 -5.97 1.96 -17.90
N GLU A 140 -5.40 0.79 -17.83
CA GLU A 140 -4.25 0.49 -17.00
C GLU A 140 -2.97 1.08 -17.60
N VAL A 141 -2.13 1.68 -16.77
CA VAL A 141 -0.92 2.38 -17.23
C VAL A 141 0.20 1.40 -17.58
N TYR A 142 0.28 0.27 -16.88
CA TYR A 142 1.35 -0.72 -17.05
C TYR A 142 0.80 -2.05 -17.54
N ALA A 143 1.60 -2.75 -18.35
CA ALA A 143 1.28 -4.12 -18.73
C ALA A 143 1.30 -5.04 -17.51
N ARG A 144 0.31 -5.91 -17.37
CA ARG A 144 0.03 -6.72 -16.18
C ARG A 144 1.23 -7.48 -15.59
N LEU A 145 2.14 -7.98 -16.42
CA LEU A 145 3.33 -8.71 -15.97
C LEU A 145 4.54 -7.82 -15.69
N ASP A 146 4.46 -6.53 -15.99
CA ASP A 146 5.50 -5.59 -15.59
C ASP A 146 5.62 -5.56 -14.06
N PRO A 147 6.84 -5.59 -13.49
CA PRO A 147 7.04 -5.47 -12.05
C PRO A 147 6.41 -4.22 -11.42
N SER A 148 6.21 -3.19 -12.24
CA SER A 148 5.57 -1.92 -11.82
C SER A 148 4.05 -1.88 -12.00
N SER A 149 3.43 -2.97 -12.48
CA SER A 149 2.00 -2.97 -12.86
C SER A 149 1.05 -2.92 -11.69
N THR A 150 1.49 -3.37 -10.52
CA THR A 150 0.70 -3.35 -9.29
C THR A 150 1.49 -2.74 -8.14
N GLY A 151 0.80 -2.40 -7.07
CA GLY A 151 1.36 -1.70 -5.93
C GLY A 151 1.53 -2.56 -4.70
N PRO A 152 1.86 -1.93 -3.56
CA PRO A 152 1.94 -2.59 -2.27
C PRO A 152 0.62 -3.25 -1.87
N ALA A 153 0.70 -4.42 -1.24
CA ALA A 153 -0.46 -5.18 -0.74
C ALA A 153 -1.01 -4.56 0.57
N ILE A 154 -1.54 -3.35 0.51
CA ILE A 154 -2.03 -2.59 1.68
C ILE A 154 -3.54 -2.28 1.66
N LEU A 155 -4.26 -2.74 0.65
CA LEU A 155 -5.70 -2.54 0.55
C LEU A 155 -6.46 -3.17 1.73
N SER A 156 -6.07 -4.39 2.14
CA SER A 156 -6.71 -5.07 3.28
C SER A 156 -6.47 -4.34 4.60
N TRP A 157 -5.27 -3.76 4.80
CA TRP A 157 -4.98 -2.92 5.95
C TRP A 157 -5.89 -1.67 5.95
N CYS A 158 -6.05 -1.02 4.80
CA CYS A 158 -6.93 0.15 4.66
C CYS A 158 -8.40 -0.19 4.99
N GLU A 159 -8.93 -1.32 4.49
CA GLU A 159 -10.29 -1.77 4.79
C GLU A 159 -10.47 -2.16 6.26
N TYR A 160 -9.48 -2.81 6.85
CA TYR A 160 -9.52 -3.15 8.26
C TYR A 160 -9.47 -1.92 9.18
N GLU A 161 -8.64 -0.92 8.87
CA GLU A 161 -8.58 0.37 9.57
C GLU A 161 -9.90 1.15 9.47
N TYR A 162 -10.58 1.08 8.33
CA TYR A 162 -11.91 1.65 8.18
C TYR A 162 -12.94 0.94 9.08
N TYR A 163 -12.88 -0.39 9.15
CA TYR A 163 -13.72 -1.16 10.05
C TYR A 163 -13.47 -0.80 11.52
N LEU A 164 -12.23 -0.69 11.95
CA LEU A 164 -11.90 -0.31 13.33
C LEU A 164 -12.47 1.07 13.72
N TYR A 165 -12.56 1.97 12.76
CA TYR A 165 -13.16 3.29 12.95
C TYR A 165 -14.70 3.26 12.92
N SER A 166 -15.28 2.61 11.93
CA SER A 166 -16.73 2.66 11.65
C SER A 166 -17.54 1.65 12.47
N GLY A 167 -16.95 0.52 12.83
CA GLY A 167 -17.64 -0.64 13.41
C GLY A 167 -18.52 -1.40 12.41
N ASP A 168 -18.58 -0.97 11.14
CA ASP A 168 -19.40 -1.61 10.11
C ASP A 168 -18.69 -2.80 9.47
N SER A 169 -19.12 -4.00 9.83
CA SER A 169 -18.61 -5.26 9.27
C SER A 169 -19.21 -5.63 7.90
N SER A 170 -20.27 -4.94 7.46
CA SER A 170 -20.97 -5.29 6.20
C SER A 170 -20.06 -5.14 4.99
N ARG A 171 -19.23 -4.08 4.97
CA ARG A 171 -18.25 -3.83 3.92
C ARG A 171 -17.20 -4.94 3.84
N LEU A 172 -16.74 -5.47 4.97
CA LEU A 172 -15.70 -6.51 5.01
C LEU A 172 -16.13 -7.79 4.28
N LYS A 173 -17.41 -8.14 4.30
CA LYS A 173 -17.95 -9.29 3.55
C LYS A 173 -17.83 -9.09 2.04
N ASN A 174 -18.03 -7.87 1.57
CA ASN A 174 -18.00 -7.55 0.15
C ASN A 174 -16.56 -7.49 -0.39
N VAL A 175 -15.62 -6.98 0.42
CA VAL A 175 -14.23 -6.76 -0.02
C VAL A 175 -13.31 -7.96 0.20
N TYR A 176 -13.70 -8.94 1.01
CA TYR A 176 -12.86 -10.10 1.32
C TYR A 176 -12.38 -10.85 0.07
N TYR A 177 -13.31 -11.23 -0.80
CA TYR A 177 -12.95 -12.02 -1.98
C TYR A 177 -12.11 -11.28 -3.02
N PRO A 178 -12.37 -10.01 -3.38
CA PRO A 178 -11.46 -9.26 -4.23
C PRO A 178 -10.07 -9.10 -3.60
N LEU A 179 -9.98 -8.85 -2.30
CA LEU A 179 -8.69 -8.75 -1.59
C LEU A 179 -7.94 -10.09 -1.57
N LEU A 180 -8.63 -11.18 -1.25
CA LEU A 180 -8.02 -12.52 -1.28
C LEU A 180 -7.57 -12.91 -2.69
N ALA A 181 -8.35 -12.60 -3.71
CA ALA A 181 -7.98 -12.85 -5.11
C ALA A 181 -6.72 -12.07 -5.50
N TYR A 182 -6.62 -10.81 -5.08
CA TYR A 182 -5.44 -9.97 -5.32
C TYR A 182 -4.21 -10.50 -4.56
N HIS A 183 -4.35 -10.86 -3.30
CA HIS A 183 -3.28 -11.49 -2.51
C HIS A 183 -2.74 -12.76 -3.20
N MET A 184 -3.62 -13.67 -3.63
CA MET A 184 -3.24 -14.90 -4.30
C MET A 184 -2.58 -14.66 -5.66
N TRP A 185 -2.98 -13.58 -6.35
CA TRP A 185 -2.29 -13.15 -7.56
C TRP A 185 -0.87 -12.66 -7.24
N MET A 186 -0.70 -11.81 -6.22
CA MET A 186 0.61 -11.34 -5.76
C MET A 186 1.53 -12.51 -5.37
N LYS A 187 1.02 -13.44 -4.58
CA LYS A 187 1.72 -14.67 -4.20
C LYS A 187 2.19 -15.47 -5.40
N LYS A 188 1.39 -15.58 -6.45
CA LYS A 188 1.71 -16.34 -7.65
C LYS A 188 2.67 -15.62 -8.59
N GLN A 189 2.55 -14.29 -8.72
CA GLN A 189 3.21 -13.52 -9.78
C GLN A 189 4.33 -12.59 -9.27
N ARG A 190 4.44 -12.39 -7.96
CA ARG A 190 5.37 -11.46 -7.34
C ARG A 190 6.24 -12.12 -6.26
N THR A 191 6.38 -13.45 -6.30
CA THR A 191 7.27 -14.19 -5.40
C THR A 191 8.38 -14.91 -6.15
N TRP A 192 9.50 -15.07 -5.49
CA TRP A 192 10.56 -15.99 -5.85
C TRP A 192 10.17 -17.43 -5.43
N ARG A 193 11.01 -18.41 -5.82
CA ARG A 193 10.74 -19.83 -5.50
C ARG A 193 10.71 -20.16 -4.02
N ASP A 194 11.37 -19.35 -3.20
CA ASP A 194 11.41 -19.48 -1.73
C ASP A 194 10.23 -18.79 -1.02
N GLY A 195 9.31 -18.21 -1.78
CA GLY A 195 8.12 -17.53 -1.25
C GLY A 195 8.34 -16.06 -0.85
N THR A 196 9.55 -15.52 -1.02
CA THR A 196 9.82 -14.11 -0.78
C THR A 196 9.31 -13.23 -1.92
N TYR A 197 8.95 -12.00 -1.60
CA TYR A 197 8.31 -11.07 -2.54
C TYR A 197 9.30 -10.11 -3.20
N PHE A 198 8.96 -9.69 -4.40
CA PHE A 198 9.65 -8.64 -5.14
C PHE A 198 8.67 -7.61 -5.72
N LEU A 199 9.16 -6.38 -5.89
CA LEU A 199 8.51 -5.28 -6.59
C LEU A 199 9.53 -4.58 -7.50
N SER A 200 9.20 -3.39 -7.96
CA SER A 200 10.12 -2.40 -8.54
C SER A 200 10.03 -1.11 -7.74
N GLY A 201 10.83 -0.10 -8.03
CA GLY A 201 10.72 1.20 -7.39
C GLY A 201 9.33 1.82 -7.56
N LEU A 202 8.80 1.80 -8.80
CA LEU A 202 7.43 2.26 -9.07
C LEU A 202 6.38 1.36 -8.41
N GLY A 203 6.61 0.04 -8.36
CA GLY A 203 5.70 -0.90 -7.72
C GLY A 203 5.63 -0.73 -6.20
N CYS A 204 6.74 -0.40 -5.53
CA CYS A 204 6.75 -0.16 -4.08
C CYS A 204 6.35 1.28 -3.69
N GLY A 205 6.20 2.19 -4.67
CA GLY A 205 5.86 3.59 -4.44
C GLY A 205 7.04 4.48 -4.00
N MET A 206 8.27 3.95 -3.98
CA MET A 206 9.48 4.67 -3.57
C MET A 206 10.52 4.68 -4.71
N ASP A 207 10.16 5.32 -5.79
CA ASP A 207 10.65 5.18 -7.17
C ASP A 207 12.17 5.21 -7.37
N ASN A 208 12.90 6.08 -6.68
CA ASN A 208 14.33 6.28 -6.91
C ASN A 208 15.21 5.94 -5.70
N GLN A 209 14.70 5.14 -4.77
CA GLN A 209 15.53 4.67 -3.65
C GLN A 209 16.71 3.83 -4.16
N PRO A 210 17.92 4.02 -3.60
CA PRO A 210 19.13 3.33 -4.05
C PRO A 210 19.24 1.93 -3.42
N ARG A 211 18.18 1.10 -3.55
CA ARG A 211 18.08 -0.23 -2.91
C ARG A 211 18.71 -1.33 -3.75
N GLN A 212 18.72 -1.15 -5.06
CA GLN A 212 19.19 -2.14 -6.03
C GLN A 212 20.67 -2.00 -6.34
N GLU A 213 21.24 -3.00 -6.98
CA GLU A 213 22.61 -2.92 -7.49
C GLU A 213 22.73 -1.85 -8.60
N PRO A 214 23.93 -1.22 -8.76
CA PRO A 214 24.10 -0.05 -9.64
C PRO A 214 23.80 -0.28 -11.13
N ASP A 215 23.77 -1.53 -11.59
CA ASP A 215 23.47 -1.92 -12.96
C ASP A 215 21.96 -2.07 -13.25
N CYS A 216 21.12 -1.93 -12.24
CA CYS A 216 19.67 -2.00 -12.36
C CYS A 216 19.04 -0.61 -12.49
N ASN A 217 17.95 -0.51 -13.26
CA ASN A 217 17.10 0.67 -13.24
C ASN A 217 16.17 0.63 -12.02
N PRO A 218 16.39 1.52 -11.00
CA PRO A 218 15.66 1.41 -9.73
C PRO A 218 14.16 1.61 -9.88
N ARG A 219 13.68 2.26 -10.93
CA ARG A 219 12.25 2.53 -11.12
C ARG A 219 11.49 1.33 -11.65
N TYR A 220 12.02 0.66 -12.66
CA TYR A 220 11.27 -0.31 -13.47
C TYR A 220 11.64 -1.77 -13.23
N GLU A 221 12.84 -2.02 -12.72
CA GLU A 221 13.35 -3.37 -12.54
C GLU A 221 13.17 -3.86 -11.10
N HIS A 222 13.05 -5.16 -10.93
CA HIS A 222 13.00 -5.79 -9.59
C HIS A 222 14.39 -6.13 -9.02
N GLY A 223 15.46 -5.91 -9.80
CA GLY A 223 16.85 -6.14 -9.39
C GLY A 223 17.20 -7.59 -9.05
N HIS A 224 16.34 -8.55 -9.38
CA HIS A 224 16.46 -9.95 -8.95
C HIS A 224 16.72 -10.12 -7.43
N MET A 225 16.12 -9.25 -6.63
CA MET A 225 16.33 -9.19 -5.18
C MET A 225 15.03 -9.46 -4.41
N VAL A 226 15.17 -9.79 -3.14
CA VAL A 226 14.08 -9.82 -2.17
C VAL A 226 13.83 -8.41 -1.66
N TRP A 227 12.58 -7.95 -1.73
CA TRP A 227 12.18 -6.63 -1.27
C TRP A 227 11.57 -6.71 0.13
N ILE A 228 12.22 -6.10 1.11
CA ILE A 228 11.84 -6.22 2.52
C ILE A 228 10.45 -5.65 2.81
N ASP A 229 10.10 -4.51 2.22
CA ASP A 229 8.77 -3.92 2.34
C ASP A 229 7.69 -4.80 1.71
N ALA A 230 7.93 -5.36 0.52
CA ALA A 230 6.99 -6.28 -0.13
C ALA A 230 6.73 -7.53 0.73
N CYS A 231 7.77 -8.07 1.37
CA CYS A 231 7.65 -9.20 2.28
C CYS A 231 6.84 -8.84 3.54
N PHE A 232 7.11 -7.71 4.18
CA PHE A 232 6.33 -7.26 5.35
C PHE A 232 4.89 -6.90 4.97
N GLN A 233 4.67 -6.24 3.84
CA GLN A 233 3.33 -5.90 3.36
C GLN A 233 2.50 -7.14 3.06
N ALA A 234 3.08 -8.16 2.41
CA ALA A 234 2.39 -9.43 2.19
C ALA A 234 2.03 -10.15 3.50
N LEU A 235 2.91 -10.07 4.48
CA LEU A 235 2.66 -10.64 5.81
C LEU A 235 1.54 -9.89 6.56
N ILE A 236 1.52 -8.56 6.48
CA ILE A 236 0.46 -7.71 7.02
C ILE A 236 -0.85 -8.00 6.30
N ASP A 237 -0.81 -8.15 4.98
CA ASP A 237 -1.99 -8.50 4.17
C ASP A 237 -2.58 -9.85 4.57
N CYS A 238 -1.76 -10.89 4.79
CA CYS A 238 -2.21 -12.16 5.37
C CYS A 238 -2.92 -11.95 6.72
N ASP A 239 -2.34 -11.17 7.63
CA ASP A 239 -2.90 -10.92 8.96
C ASP A 239 -4.24 -10.18 8.89
N MET A 240 -4.32 -9.15 8.05
CA MET A 240 -5.56 -8.39 7.85
C MET A 240 -6.66 -9.25 7.21
N LEU A 241 -6.33 -10.05 6.20
CA LEU A 241 -7.28 -10.96 5.55
C LEU A 241 -7.80 -12.02 6.53
N ILE A 242 -6.96 -12.59 7.38
CA ILE A 242 -7.38 -13.54 8.43
C ILE A 242 -8.36 -12.86 9.40
N LYS A 243 -8.06 -11.63 9.84
CA LYS A 243 -8.95 -10.86 10.73
C LYS A 243 -10.27 -10.51 10.06
N ILE A 244 -10.24 -10.07 8.80
CA ILE A 244 -11.43 -9.77 7.99
C ILE A 244 -12.28 -11.02 7.82
N ALA A 245 -11.67 -12.16 7.49
CA ALA A 245 -12.36 -13.45 7.35
C ALA A 245 -13.12 -13.84 8.63
N ALA A 246 -12.44 -13.72 9.78
CA ALA A 246 -13.05 -14.02 11.09
C ALA A 246 -14.27 -13.14 11.38
N ILE A 247 -14.19 -11.83 11.08
CA ILE A 247 -15.31 -10.89 11.26
C ILE A 247 -16.43 -11.17 10.26
N ALA A 248 -16.09 -11.48 9.01
CA ALA A 248 -17.03 -11.77 7.94
C ALA A 248 -17.70 -13.15 8.08
N GLY A 249 -17.15 -14.04 8.91
CA GLY A 249 -17.60 -15.43 9.05
C GLY A 249 -17.27 -16.29 7.83
N ILE A 250 -16.06 -16.09 7.26
CA ILE A 250 -15.57 -16.79 6.05
C ILE A 250 -14.31 -17.58 6.43
N ASP A 251 -14.24 -18.84 6.00
CA ASP A 251 -13.07 -19.70 6.27
C ASP A 251 -12.20 -19.94 5.01
N GLU A 252 -12.70 -19.61 3.83
CA GLU A 252 -11.98 -19.83 2.57
C GLU A 252 -10.68 -19.03 2.51
N GLY A 253 -9.57 -19.70 2.18
CA GLY A 253 -8.24 -19.11 2.05
C GLY A 253 -7.50 -18.92 3.38
N VAL A 254 -8.16 -19.03 4.54
CA VAL A 254 -7.56 -18.74 5.85
C VAL A 254 -6.37 -19.65 6.17
N CYS A 255 -6.48 -20.96 5.89
CA CYS A 255 -5.39 -21.91 6.14
C CYS A 255 -4.14 -21.58 5.28
N GLU A 256 -4.35 -21.17 4.02
CA GLU A 256 -3.25 -20.80 3.11
C GLU A 256 -2.58 -19.49 3.55
N LEU A 257 -3.36 -18.52 4.01
CA LEU A 257 -2.86 -17.25 4.56
C LEU A 257 -2.07 -17.48 5.86
N GLN A 258 -2.53 -18.35 6.74
CA GLN A 258 -1.83 -18.72 7.99
C GLN A 258 -0.49 -19.39 7.69
N ALA A 259 -0.48 -20.39 6.81
CA ALA A 259 0.72 -21.10 6.42
C ALA A 259 1.76 -20.16 5.76
N GLU A 260 1.31 -19.25 4.92
CA GLU A 260 2.18 -18.26 4.31
C GLU A 260 2.75 -17.28 5.34
N LYS A 261 1.90 -16.75 6.22
CA LYS A 261 2.31 -15.83 7.30
C LYS A 261 3.41 -16.46 8.16
N GLU A 262 3.26 -17.72 8.55
CA GLU A 262 4.24 -18.46 9.35
C GLU A 262 5.56 -18.67 8.58
N ALA A 263 5.49 -19.15 7.34
CA ALA A 263 6.68 -19.44 6.53
C ALA A 263 7.46 -18.15 6.18
N LEU A 264 6.75 -17.12 5.71
CA LEU A 264 7.36 -15.85 5.35
C LEU A 264 7.93 -15.13 6.57
N GLY A 265 7.21 -15.14 7.69
CA GLY A 265 7.67 -14.56 8.96
C GLY A 265 8.94 -15.23 9.49
N ALA A 266 9.02 -16.55 9.43
CA ALA A 266 10.23 -17.30 9.76
C ALA A 266 11.40 -16.93 8.85
N TYR A 267 11.18 -16.85 7.53
CA TYR A 267 12.21 -16.47 6.56
C TYR A 267 12.74 -15.05 6.83
N ILE A 268 11.86 -14.08 7.00
CA ILE A 268 12.23 -12.68 7.28
C ILE A 268 13.13 -12.60 8.51
N ASN A 269 12.73 -13.26 9.59
CA ASN A 269 13.50 -13.22 10.86
C ASN A 269 14.83 -13.98 10.77
N ASP A 270 14.94 -15.02 9.95
CA ASP A 270 16.17 -15.81 9.78
C ASP A 270 17.15 -15.18 8.79
N LYS A 271 16.66 -14.64 7.65
CA LYS A 271 17.49 -14.27 6.50
C LYS A 271 17.64 -12.78 6.26
N LEU A 272 16.65 -11.96 6.61
CA LEU A 272 16.63 -10.56 6.25
C LEU A 272 17.04 -9.62 7.41
N TRP A 273 17.33 -10.18 8.57
CA TRP A 273 17.83 -9.47 9.74
C TRP A 273 19.36 -9.48 9.78
N ASP A 274 19.98 -8.31 9.94
CA ASP A 274 21.41 -8.22 10.24
C ASP A 274 21.64 -7.97 11.75
N GLU A 275 22.18 -8.99 12.42
CA GLU A 275 22.43 -8.93 13.85
C GLU A 275 23.46 -7.85 14.23
N LYS A 276 24.38 -7.52 13.32
CA LYS A 276 25.44 -6.53 13.59
C LYS A 276 24.87 -5.11 13.62
N THR A 277 24.06 -4.75 12.64
CA THR A 277 23.47 -3.40 12.53
C THR A 277 22.16 -3.28 13.29
N GLY A 278 21.43 -4.38 13.56
CA GLY A 278 20.12 -4.35 14.19
C GLY A 278 19.02 -3.83 13.27
N PHE A 279 19.07 -4.19 12.00
CA PHE A 279 18.16 -3.69 10.99
C PHE A 279 17.75 -4.78 10.02
N TYR A 280 16.55 -4.68 9.43
CA TYR A 280 16.07 -5.53 8.34
C TYR A 280 16.45 -4.92 6.99
N TYR A 281 16.91 -5.74 6.06
CA TYR A 281 17.38 -5.32 4.75
C TYR A 281 16.74 -6.09 3.60
N ASP A 282 16.75 -5.48 2.43
CA ASP A 282 16.61 -6.20 1.17
C ASP A 282 17.77 -7.20 1.00
N MET A 283 17.55 -8.25 0.21
CA MET A 283 18.58 -9.25 -0.05
C MET A 283 18.77 -9.42 -1.56
N TYR A 284 20.01 -9.28 -2.01
CA TYR A 284 20.37 -9.46 -3.41
C TYR A 284 20.34 -10.93 -3.81
N ARG A 285 20.36 -11.20 -5.13
CA ARG A 285 20.33 -12.54 -5.73
C ARG A 285 21.45 -13.50 -5.26
N ASP A 286 22.53 -12.96 -4.74
CA ASP A 286 23.66 -13.71 -4.19
C ASP A 286 23.53 -13.98 -2.67
N ASN A 287 22.36 -13.72 -2.12
CA ASN A 287 22.01 -13.83 -0.69
C ASN A 287 22.75 -12.83 0.23
N ARG A 288 23.36 -11.80 -0.31
CA ARG A 288 23.95 -10.70 0.45
C ARG A 288 22.88 -9.68 0.81
N LEU A 289 22.82 -9.27 2.08
CA LEU A 289 21.98 -8.17 2.51
C LEU A 289 22.46 -6.85 1.88
N SER A 290 21.53 -5.99 1.47
CA SER A 290 21.86 -4.75 0.76
C SER A 290 22.65 -3.76 1.60
N GLY A 291 22.44 -3.76 2.91
CA GLY A 291 23.02 -2.77 3.83
C GLY A 291 22.44 -1.35 3.67
N VAL A 292 21.44 -1.17 2.82
CA VAL A 292 20.79 0.13 2.57
C VAL A 292 19.65 0.31 3.56
N LYS A 293 19.82 1.23 4.53
CA LYS A 293 18.78 1.56 5.49
C LYS A 293 17.77 2.52 4.88
N THR A 294 16.54 2.07 4.68
CA THR A 294 15.44 2.88 4.15
C THR A 294 14.21 2.81 5.05
N VAL A 295 13.30 3.75 4.86
CA VAL A 295 12.00 3.75 5.57
C VAL A 295 11.17 2.50 5.28
N ALA A 296 11.44 1.80 4.17
CA ALA A 296 10.82 0.53 3.80
C ALA A 296 10.88 -0.54 4.89
N SER A 297 12.00 -0.61 5.61
CA SER A 297 12.20 -1.62 6.65
C SER A 297 11.35 -1.41 7.90
N PHE A 298 10.80 -0.21 8.10
CA PHE A 298 9.92 0.07 9.25
C PHE A 298 8.51 -0.50 9.11
N TRP A 299 8.14 -1.07 7.97
CA TRP A 299 6.96 -1.96 7.88
C TRP A 299 7.05 -3.12 8.87
N SER A 300 8.24 -3.47 9.31
CA SER A 300 8.49 -4.44 10.38
C SER A 300 7.71 -4.14 11.67
N LEU A 301 7.55 -2.87 12.01
CA LEU A 301 6.87 -2.43 13.25
C LEU A 301 5.36 -2.74 13.22
N LEU A 302 4.74 -2.83 12.03
CA LEU A 302 3.33 -3.18 11.85
C LEU A 302 3.09 -4.69 11.71
N SER A 303 4.14 -5.47 11.49
CA SER A 303 4.03 -6.87 11.05
C SER A 303 3.58 -7.85 12.15
N GLY A 304 3.81 -7.50 13.42
CA GLY A 304 3.50 -8.35 14.57
C GLY A 304 4.37 -9.61 14.71
N ILE A 305 5.40 -9.80 13.83
CA ILE A 305 6.27 -10.99 13.86
C ILE A 305 7.67 -10.71 14.40
N VAL A 306 8.02 -9.44 14.56
CA VAL A 306 9.37 -9.04 14.96
C VAL A 306 9.53 -9.27 16.48
N PRO A 307 10.60 -9.99 16.93
CA PRO A 307 10.91 -10.13 18.33
C PRO A 307 11.09 -8.79 19.05
N GLU A 308 10.69 -8.69 20.29
CA GLU A 308 10.69 -7.43 21.05
C GLU A 308 12.07 -6.77 21.13
N ASP A 309 13.13 -7.56 21.29
CA ASP A 309 14.51 -7.06 21.31
C ASP A 309 14.92 -6.44 19.96
N ARG A 310 14.49 -7.04 18.84
CA ARG A 310 14.71 -6.49 17.51
C ARG A 310 13.86 -5.26 17.25
N THR A 311 12.62 -5.23 17.72
CA THR A 311 11.75 -4.04 17.66
C THR A 311 12.43 -2.86 18.37
N LYS A 312 12.97 -3.06 19.56
CA LYS A 312 13.73 -2.02 20.28
C LYS A 312 14.93 -1.51 19.48
N ARG A 313 15.64 -2.41 18.79
CA ARG A 313 16.78 -2.03 17.95
C ARG A 313 16.32 -1.25 16.71
N MET A 314 15.23 -1.67 16.05
CA MET A 314 14.63 -0.92 14.93
C MET A 314 14.22 0.49 15.35
N VAL A 315 13.56 0.64 16.51
CA VAL A 315 13.16 1.95 17.03
C VAL A 315 14.37 2.83 17.38
N ALA A 316 15.46 2.25 17.85
CA ALA A 316 16.69 2.99 18.14
C ALA A 316 17.27 3.71 16.90
N HIS A 317 17.08 3.17 15.69
CA HIS A 317 17.47 3.85 14.45
C HIS A 317 16.68 5.14 14.19
N LEU A 318 15.41 5.21 14.62
CA LEU A 318 14.59 6.44 14.53
C LEU A 318 15.11 7.55 15.44
N GLU A 319 15.86 7.21 16.50
CA GLU A 319 16.45 8.14 17.45
C GLU A 319 17.95 8.43 17.18
N ASN A 320 18.53 7.81 16.15
CA ASN A 320 19.93 8.02 15.78
C ASN A 320 20.08 9.23 14.85
N GLU A 321 20.82 10.25 15.29
CA GLU A 321 21.05 11.50 14.56
C GLU A 321 21.86 11.31 13.26
N ASN A 322 22.62 10.24 13.17
CA ASN A 322 23.34 9.89 11.94
C ASN A 322 22.50 9.08 10.95
N GLU A 323 21.25 8.75 11.29
CA GLU A 323 20.36 7.92 10.48
C GLU A 323 19.02 8.63 10.25
N PHE A 324 17.97 8.26 11.00
CA PHE A 324 16.60 8.74 10.74
C PHE A 324 16.17 9.92 11.64
N LYS A 325 16.92 10.25 12.69
CA LYS A 325 16.62 11.41 13.55
C LYS A 325 17.11 12.71 12.89
N ARG A 326 16.37 13.19 11.92
CA ARG A 326 16.63 14.48 11.27
C ARG A 326 15.67 15.55 11.80
N PRO A 327 15.90 16.87 11.53
CA PRO A 327 14.97 17.94 11.90
C PRO A 327 13.52 17.67 11.46
N HIS A 328 13.36 17.11 10.26
CA HIS A 328 12.09 16.55 9.75
C HIS A 328 12.18 15.04 9.73
N ARG A 329 11.22 14.34 10.35
CA ARG A 329 11.17 12.88 10.47
C ARG A 329 9.97 12.33 9.73
N VAL A 330 10.06 11.18 9.12
CA VAL A 330 11.16 10.22 8.97
C VAL A 330 11.67 10.33 7.54
N PRO A 331 12.97 10.57 7.29
CA PRO A 331 13.48 10.61 5.92
C PRO A 331 13.37 9.23 5.26
N SER A 332 13.14 9.23 3.97
CA SER A 332 12.95 8.00 3.19
C SER A 332 14.22 7.14 3.08
N LEU A 333 15.40 7.75 3.22
CA LEU A 333 16.72 7.12 3.21
C LEU A 333 17.49 7.56 4.44
N SER A 334 18.27 6.67 5.03
CA SER A 334 19.13 6.98 6.17
C SER A 334 20.20 8.02 5.81
N TYR A 335 20.44 8.96 6.72
CA TYR A 335 21.38 10.08 6.53
C TYR A 335 22.84 9.63 6.30
N ASP A 336 23.26 8.52 6.88
CA ASP A 336 24.60 7.93 6.71
C ASP A 336 24.83 7.30 5.34
N HIS A 337 23.79 7.19 4.50
CA HIS A 337 23.93 6.61 3.17
C HIS A 337 24.53 7.59 2.17
N PRO A 338 25.52 7.19 1.33
CA PRO A 338 26.18 8.09 0.37
C PRO A 338 25.23 8.76 -0.64
N ALA A 339 24.11 8.13 -0.96
CA ALA A 339 23.10 8.68 -1.87
C ALA A 339 22.02 9.52 -1.15
N TYR A 340 22.15 9.75 0.16
CA TYR A 340 21.24 10.66 0.85
C TYR A 340 21.40 12.09 0.31
N HIS A 341 20.28 12.75 0.06
CA HIS A 341 20.24 14.09 -0.46
C HIS A 341 19.55 15.04 0.54
N PRO A 342 20.23 16.10 1.03
CA PRO A 342 19.65 17.00 2.03
C PRO A 342 18.37 17.71 1.56
N ASP A 343 18.25 17.97 0.26
CA ASP A 343 17.05 18.58 -0.36
C ASP A 343 15.97 17.54 -0.70
N GLY A 344 16.20 16.27 -0.34
CA GLY A 344 15.24 15.17 -0.46
C GLY A 344 15.37 14.35 -1.72
N ASP A 345 15.64 14.94 -2.87
CA ASP A 345 15.75 14.28 -4.19
C ASP A 345 14.77 13.10 -4.35
N TYR A 346 13.47 13.41 -4.19
CA TYR A 346 12.35 12.47 -4.26
C TYR A 346 12.39 11.46 -3.11
N TRP A 347 12.87 10.22 -3.28
CA TRP A 347 12.95 9.18 -2.23
C TRP A 347 14.36 8.96 -1.67
N ARG A 348 15.23 9.96 -1.76
CA ARG A 348 16.62 9.91 -1.27
C ARG A 348 16.86 10.75 -0.02
N GLY A 349 15.80 11.01 0.76
CA GLY A 349 15.91 11.80 2.00
C GLY A 349 14.68 12.64 2.30
N SER A 350 13.75 12.81 1.37
CA SER A 350 12.46 13.48 1.62
C SER A 350 11.67 12.76 2.70
N VAL A 351 10.91 13.55 3.44
CA VAL A 351 9.90 13.06 4.40
C VAL A 351 8.56 13.02 3.69
N TRP A 352 7.94 11.85 3.69
CA TRP A 352 6.67 11.61 3.05
C TRP A 352 5.58 11.26 4.05
N ALA A 353 4.42 11.90 3.93
CA ALA A 353 3.29 11.65 4.82
C ALA A 353 2.88 10.17 4.90
N PRO A 354 2.77 9.41 3.78
CA PRO A 354 2.44 7.98 3.81
C PRO A 354 3.39 7.15 4.68
N THR A 355 4.69 7.25 4.44
CA THR A 355 5.67 6.44 5.17
C THR A 355 5.85 6.91 6.62
N THR A 356 5.72 8.21 6.88
CA THR A 356 5.70 8.72 8.26
C THR A 356 4.48 8.20 9.02
N TYR A 357 3.29 8.20 8.40
CA TYR A 357 2.09 7.62 9.01
C TYR A 357 2.28 6.12 9.32
N MET A 358 2.84 5.37 8.37
CA MET A 358 3.15 3.95 8.57
C MET A 358 4.07 3.73 9.79
N VAL A 359 5.14 4.53 9.92
CA VAL A 359 6.05 4.43 11.08
C VAL A 359 5.33 4.78 12.38
N LEU A 360 4.53 5.85 12.41
CA LEU A 360 3.76 6.24 13.60
C LEU A 360 2.78 5.13 14.02
N ARG A 361 2.07 4.53 13.07
CA ARG A 361 1.16 3.41 13.35
C ARG A 361 1.88 2.16 13.85
N GLY A 362 3.13 1.98 13.46
CA GLY A 362 3.96 0.89 13.96
C GLY A 362 4.55 1.13 15.35
N LEU A 363 4.55 2.38 15.83
CA LEU A 363 4.99 2.76 17.17
C LEU A 363 3.85 2.75 18.21
N ASP A 364 2.58 2.76 17.76
CA ASP A 364 1.40 2.64 18.63
C ASP A 364 1.27 1.19 19.15
#